data_46c30ffe7be82ae520347f46b32146b4
#
_entry.id   46c30ffe7be82ae520347f46b32146b4
#
_cell.length_a   1.000
_cell.length_b   1.000
_cell.length_c   1.000
_cell.angle_alpha   90.00
_cell.angle_beta   90.00
_cell.angle_gamma   90.00
#
_symmetry.space_group_name_H-M   'P 1'
#
loop_
_entity.id
_entity.type
_entity.pdbx_description
1 polymer ?
#
loop_
_entity_poly.entity_id
_entity_poly.type
_entity_poly.pdbx_seq_one_letter_code
_entity_poly.pdbx_strand_id
1 'polypeptide(L)'
;LGCGGNQLTSLDMSNNPALTGLFCMGNQLFYLNMKNGVTDALTTFNATENNLTCIEVNADDIDYATANWTSGNSNIDAGVTFSESCATQGNPDYTYVPDNNFEQALIDLGYDTALDDFVLTASISGVTSLNVASKSISDLTGIEDFTALTTLHCNYNQLTTLDVSSNTALAYLNCSSNQLSSLDVSSNTALINLNANYNDLTSLDVSALTALDYLNCDSNQLTSLDV
;
A
#
# COMPACT_ATOMS: atom_id res chain seq x y z
N LEU A 1 -21.06 -11.91 15.56
CA LEU A 1 -20.19 -12.42 14.49
C LEU A 1 -18.99 -13.15 15.11
N GLY A 2 -18.69 -14.34 14.59
CA GLY A 2 -17.49 -15.10 14.93
C GLY A 2 -16.71 -15.42 13.67
N CYS A 3 -15.46 -14.94 13.58
CA CYS A 3 -14.54 -15.20 12.48
C CYS A 3 -13.12 -15.48 13.00
N GLY A 4 -12.99 -15.88 14.27
CA GLY A 4 -11.70 -16.20 14.88
C GLY A 4 -11.01 -17.42 14.27
N GLY A 5 -9.67 -17.50 14.42
CA GLY A 5 -8.87 -18.63 13.95
C GLY A 5 -8.78 -18.75 12.42
N ASN A 6 -8.73 -17.63 11.69
CA ASN A 6 -8.60 -17.57 10.24
C ASN A 6 -7.30 -16.82 9.84
N GLN A 7 -7.21 -16.38 8.60
CA GLN A 7 -6.07 -15.64 8.04
C GLN A 7 -6.50 -14.25 7.52
N LEU A 8 -7.49 -13.64 8.18
CA LEU A 8 -7.98 -12.31 7.80
C LEU A 8 -6.89 -11.26 8.12
N THR A 9 -6.66 -10.37 7.18
CA THR A 9 -5.71 -9.25 7.31
C THR A 9 -6.41 -7.91 7.60
N SER A 10 -7.67 -7.78 7.18
CA SER A 10 -8.50 -6.60 7.44
C SER A 10 -9.94 -7.02 7.76
N LEU A 11 -10.65 -6.20 8.54
CA LEU A 11 -12.05 -6.40 8.86
C LEU A 11 -12.74 -5.05 9.02
N ASP A 12 -13.75 -4.79 8.20
CA ASP A 12 -14.57 -3.58 8.26
C ASP A 12 -15.98 -3.93 8.73
N MET A 13 -16.36 -3.38 9.89
CA MET A 13 -17.66 -3.56 10.51
C MET A 13 -18.53 -2.29 10.44
N SER A 14 -18.10 -1.25 9.74
CA SER A 14 -18.77 0.06 9.68
C SER A 14 -20.23 0.00 9.20
N ASN A 15 -20.55 -0.97 8.36
CA ASN A 15 -21.90 -1.18 7.83
C ASN A 15 -22.76 -2.17 8.66
N ASN A 16 -22.35 -2.49 9.88
CA ASN A 16 -23.03 -3.48 10.72
C ASN A 16 -23.58 -2.87 12.04
N PRO A 17 -24.53 -1.91 11.98
CA PRO A 17 -25.04 -1.21 13.17
C PRO A 17 -25.90 -2.09 14.09
N ALA A 18 -26.24 -3.30 13.70
CA ALA A 18 -26.97 -4.27 14.54
C ALA A 18 -26.05 -5.30 15.22
N LEU A 19 -24.73 -5.10 15.16
CA LEU A 19 -23.77 -6.04 15.75
C LEU A 19 -23.86 -6.00 17.28
N THR A 20 -24.04 -7.16 17.90
CA THR A 20 -24.08 -7.30 19.37
C THR A 20 -22.87 -7.98 19.96
N GLY A 21 -22.00 -8.53 19.12
CA GLY A 21 -20.75 -9.15 19.55
C GLY A 21 -19.84 -9.49 18.38
N LEU A 22 -18.52 -9.37 18.60
CA LEU A 22 -17.50 -9.69 17.64
C LEU A 22 -16.40 -10.56 18.29
N PHE A 23 -16.14 -11.71 17.66
CA PHE A 23 -15.00 -12.58 17.96
C PHE A 23 -14.16 -12.73 16.70
N CYS A 24 -13.03 -12.01 16.61
CA CYS A 24 -12.10 -12.05 15.49
C CYS A 24 -10.67 -12.40 15.93
N MET A 25 -10.51 -13.00 17.13
CA MET A 25 -9.22 -13.40 17.67
C MET A 25 -8.52 -14.45 16.78
N GLY A 26 -7.18 -14.50 16.84
CA GLY A 26 -6.37 -15.51 16.14
C GLY A 26 -6.43 -15.35 14.63
N ASN A 27 -6.30 -14.14 14.13
CA ASN A 27 -6.16 -13.79 12.72
C ASN A 27 -4.82 -13.04 12.47
N GLN A 28 -4.70 -12.39 11.33
CA GLN A 28 -3.54 -11.57 10.95
C GLN A 28 -3.98 -10.12 10.70
N LEU A 29 -4.99 -9.63 11.46
CA LEU A 29 -5.56 -8.31 11.24
C LEU A 29 -4.53 -7.21 11.53
N PHE A 30 -4.27 -6.36 10.56
CA PHE A 30 -3.62 -5.07 10.70
C PHE A 30 -4.63 -3.92 10.81
N TYR A 31 -5.83 -4.12 10.25
CA TYR A 31 -6.92 -3.15 10.21
C TYR A 31 -8.21 -3.73 10.75
N LEU A 32 -8.85 -2.99 11.67
CA LEU A 32 -10.18 -3.27 12.19
C LEU A 32 -10.94 -1.95 12.32
N ASN A 33 -12.04 -1.81 11.54
CA ASN A 33 -12.95 -0.68 11.60
C ASN A 33 -14.23 -1.05 12.35
N MET A 34 -14.45 -0.41 13.49
CA MET A 34 -15.62 -0.56 14.35
C MET A 34 -16.50 0.69 14.39
N LYS A 35 -16.37 1.62 13.40
CA LYS A 35 -17.19 2.84 13.30
C LYS A 35 -18.64 2.54 12.88
N ASN A 36 -19.31 1.66 13.59
CA ASN A 36 -20.67 1.20 13.31
C ASN A 36 -21.74 1.80 14.25
N GLY A 37 -21.33 2.69 15.17
CA GLY A 37 -22.22 3.38 16.09
C GLY A 37 -22.80 2.51 17.22
N VAL A 38 -22.21 1.32 17.49
CA VAL A 38 -22.67 0.38 18.53
C VAL A 38 -21.52 -0.13 19.41
N THR A 39 -20.41 0.58 19.46
CA THR A 39 -19.21 0.20 20.24
C THR A 39 -19.56 -0.03 21.71
N ASP A 40 -20.34 0.86 22.32
CA ASP A 40 -20.80 0.80 23.71
C ASP A 40 -21.93 -0.23 23.95
N ALA A 41 -22.59 -0.67 22.88
CA ALA A 41 -23.66 -1.66 22.91
C ALA A 41 -23.20 -3.10 22.69
N LEU A 42 -21.91 -3.32 22.32
CA LEU A 42 -21.37 -4.67 22.18
C LEU A 42 -21.33 -5.39 23.52
N THR A 43 -22.00 -6.53 23.58
CA THR A 43 -22.01 -7.38 24.79
C THR A 43 -20.75 -8.23 24.93
N THR A 44 -20.08 -8.49 23.79
CA THR A 44 -18.85 -9.30 23.71
C THR A 44 -17.95 -8.79 22.61
N PHE A 45 -16.67 -8.61 22.92
CA PHE A 45 -15.64 -8.22 21.95
C PHE A 45 -14.33 -8.94 22.26
N ASN A 46 -13.74 -9.56 21.23
CA ASN A 46 -12.40 -10.15 21.33
C ASN A 46 -11.69 -10.07 19.97
N ALA A 47 -10.63 -9.29 19.92
CA ALA A 47 -9.73 -9.09 18.78
C ALA A 47 -8.26 -9.42 19.13
N THR A 48 -8.03 -10.24 20.17
CA THR A 48 -6.69 -10.66 20.58
C THR A 48 -6.01 -11.57 19.54
N GLU A 49 -4.71 -11.74 19.69
CA GLU A 49 -3.90 -12.61 18.80
C GLU A 49 -4.02 -12.16 17.33
N ASN A 50 -3.82 -10.84 17.11
CA ASN A 50 -3.79 -10.19 15.80
C ASN A 50 -2.54 -9.30 15.67
N ASN A 51 -2.40 -8.59 14.55
CA ASN A 51 -1.31 -7.63 14.31
C ASN A 51 -1.80 -6.17 14.45
N LEU A 52 -2.89 -5.95 15.20
CA LEU A 52 -3.48 -4.61 15.36
C LEU A 52 -2.57 -3.73 16.23
N THR A 53 -2.35 -2.50 15.78
CA THR A 53 -1.75 -1.41 16.57
C THR A 53 -2.77 -0.35 16.92
N CYS A 54 -3.83 -0.23 16.10
CA CYS A 54 -4.93 0.71 16.25
C CYS A 54 -6.24 0.05 15.79
N ILE A 55 -7.35 0.42 16.43
CA ILE A 55 -8.72 0.03 16.03
C ILE A 55 -9.51 1.31 15.80
N GLU A 56 -10.17 1.42 14.64
CA GLU A 56 -11.04 2.56 14.36
C GLU A 56 -12.37 2.43 15.08
N VAL A 57 -12.77 3.50 15.75
CA VAL A 57 -14.06 3.67 16.40
C VAL A 57 -14.63 5.05 16.11
N ASN A 58 -15.94 5.27 16.32
CA ASN A 58 -16.49 6.61 16.22
C ASN A 58 -15.84 7.56 17.27
N ALA A 59 -15.77 8.86 17.01
CA ALA A 59 -15.18 9.84 17.92
C ALA A 59 -15.76 9.75 19.34
N ASP A 60 -17.07 9.64 19.43
CA ASP A 60 -17.80 9.57 20.71
C ASP A 60 -17.54 8.24 21.47
N ASP A 61 -16.99 7.22 20.80
CA ASP A 61 -16.76 5.89 21.35
C ASP A 61 -15.31 5.67 21.84
N ILE A 62 -14.37 6.59 21.54
CA ILE A 62 -12.93 6.43 21.86
C ILE A 62 -12.73 6.25 23.37
N ASP A 63 -13.37 7.08 24.19
CA ASP A 63 -13.25 6.99 25.65
C ASP A 63 -13.80 5.67 26.18
N TYR A 64 -14.96 5.21 25.65
CA TYR A 64 -15.55 3.93 26.02
C TYR A 64 -14.63 2.76 25.64
N ALA A 65 -14.14 2.72 24.40
CA ALA A 65 -13.25 1.67 23.90
C ALA A 65 -11.96 1.61 24.72
N THR A 66 -11.34 2.75 25.00
CA THR A 66 -10.11 2.86 25.81
C THR A 66 -10.30 2.34 27.23
N ALA A 67 -11.48 2.59 27.83
CA ALA A 67 -11.77 2.17 29.19
C ALA A 67 -12.19 0.70 29.30
N ASN A 68 -12.83 0.12 28.28
CA ASN A 68 -13.51 -1.17 28.37
C ASN A 68 -12.86 -2.27 27.52
N TRP A 69 -12.26 -1.92 26.36
CA TRP A 69 -11.57 -2.88 25.51
C TRP A 69 -10.06 -2.84 25.81
N THR A 70 -9.63 -3.66 26.74
CA THR A 70 -8.27 -3.65 27.26
C THR A 70 -7.61 -5.02 27.16
N SER A 71 -6.28 -5.05 27.17
CA SER A 71 -5.53 -6.31 27.27
C SER A 71 -5.77 -7.01 28.61
N GLY A 72 -6.03 -6.25 29.69
CA GLY A 72 -6.40 -6.80 30.99
C GLY A 72 -7.75 -7.54 30.99
N ASN A 73 -8.69 -7.14 30.13
CA ASN A 73 -9.97 -7.79 29.92
C ASN A 73 -9.93 -8.87 28.81
N SER A 74 -8.77 -9.10 28.20
CA SER A 74 -8.59 -10.02 27.08
C SER A 74 -9.48 -9.69 25.87
N ASN A 75 -9.67 -8.38 25.60
CA ASN A 75 -10.42 -7.91 24.43
C ASN A 75 -9.48 -7.62 23.25
N ILE A 76 -8.28 -7.12 23.54
CA ILE A 76 -7.26 -6.68 22.58
C ILE A 76 -5.86 -7.08 23.07
N ASP A 77 -4.88 -7.05 22.18
CA ASP A 77 -3.47 -7.22 22.55
C ASP A 77 -2.90 -5.95 23.23
N ALA A 78 -1.78 -6.09 23.91
CA ALA A 78 -1.13 -4.97 24.58
C ALA A 78 -0.57 -3.99 23.55
N GLY A 79 -0.77 -2.69 23.78
CA GLY A 79 -0.28 -1.62 22.91
C GLY A 79 -1.25 -1.16 21.81
N VAL A 80 -2.39 -1.85 21.65
CA VAL A 80 -3.44 -1.42 20.71
C VAL A 80 -4.09 -0.12 21.20
N THR A 81 -4.26 0.84 20.32
CA THR A 81 -4.90 2.16 20.56
C THR A 81 -6.23 2.27 19.83
N PHE A 82 -6.97 3.37 20.07
CA PHE A 82 -8.25 3.66 19.40
C PHE A 82 -8.21 5.05 18.80
N SER A 83 -8.74 5.19 17.59
CA SER A 83 -8.80 6.46 16.85
C SER A 83 -10.00 6.48 15.91
N GLU A 84 -10.38 7.67 15.44
CA GLU A 84 -11.33 7.80 14.33
C GLU A 84 -10.71 7.35 12.99
N SER A 85 -9.39 7.45 12.86
CA SER A 85 -8.65 7.05 11.68
C SER A 85 -7.30 6.49 12.10
N CYS A 86 -7.01 5.29 11.66
CA CYS A 86 -5.77 4.58 11.94
C CYS A 86 -4.92 4.49 10.66
N ALA A 87 -3.74 5.09 10.65
CA ALA A 87 -2.74 4.82 9.64
C ALA A 87 -2.18 3.41 9.89
N THR A 88 -2.73 2.41 9.23
CA THR A 88 -2.36 1.00 9.40
C THR A 88 -2.49 0.25 8.08
N GLN A 89 -1.67 -0.77 7.89
CA GLN A 89 -1.78 -1.65 6.73
C GLN A 89 -3.20 -2.24 6.64
N GLY A 90 -3.78 -2.19 5.43
CA GLY A 90 -5.13 -2.68 5.17
C GLY A 90 -6.25 -1.67 5.45
N ASN A 91 -5.96 -0.46 5.96
CA ASN A 91 -6.90 0.64 5.97
C ASN A 91 -7.03 1.20 4.53
N PRO A 92 -8.24 1.20 3.93
CA PRO A 92 -8.43 1.65 2.54
C PRO A 92 -8.16 3.16 2.33
N ASP A 93 -8.14 3.95 3.40
CA ASP A 93 -7.86 5.38 3.33
C ASP A 93 -6.35 5.68 3.29
N TYR A 94 -5.51 4.68 3.58
CA TYR A 94 -4.06 4.82 3.62
C TYR A 94 -3.36 3.81 2.72
N THR A 95 -2.36 4.28 2.02
CA THR A 95 -1.42 3.48 1.23
C THR A 95 -0.21 3.16 2.09
N TYR A 96 0.17 1.90 2.16
CA TYR A 96 1.37 1.45 2.89
C TYR A 96 2.63 1.68 2.05
N VAL A 97 3.60 2.40 2.62
CA VAL A 97 4.86 2.81 1.95
C VAL A 97 6.04 2.46 2.88
N PRO A 98 6.51 1.21 2.90
CA PRO A 98 7.48 0.73 3.89
C PRO A 98 8.92 1.21 3.66
N ASP A 99 9.26 1.73 2.48
CA ASP A 99 10.60 2.26 2.21
C ASP A 99 10.68 3.73 2.65
N ASN A 100 11.40 4.00 3.73
CA ASN A 100 11.55 5.34 4.30
C ASN A 100 12.10 6.37 3.30
N ASN A 101 12.87 5.95 2.28
CA ASN A 101 13.38 6.87 1.25
C ASN A 101 12.27 7.21 0.25
N PHE A 102 11.38 6.25 -0.05
CA PHE A 102 10.20 6.52 -0.87
C PHE A 102 9.23 7.43 -0.13
N GLU A 103 8.90 7.10 1.11
CA GLU A 103 8.03 7.92 1.96
C GLU A 103 8.60 9.35 2.13
N GLN A 104 9.91 9.48 2.41
CA GLN A 104 10.56 10.80 2.49
C GLN A 104 10.47 11.56 1.16
N ALA A 105 10.55 10.87 0.03
CA ALA A 105 10.36 11.53 -1.27
C ALA A 105 8.93 12.02 -1.46
N LEU A 106 7.92 11.32 -0.92
CA LEU A 106 6.53 11.76 -0.93
C LEU A 106 6.32 12.96 0.00
N ILE A 107 6.98 12.99 1.15
CA ILE A 107 7.00 14.14 2.07
C ILE A 107 7.64 15.37 1.39
N ASP A 108 8.81 15.19 0.76
CA ASP A 108 9.51 16.26 0.02
C ASP A 108 8.64 16.86 -1.10
N LEU A 109 7.77 16.05 -1.71
CA LEU A 109 6.83 16.44 -2.75
C LEU A 109 5.51 17.03 -2.21
N GLY A 110 5.28 16.96 -0.89
CA GLY A 110 4.10 17.49 -0.23
C GLY A 110 2.88 16.58 -0.29
N TYR A 111 3.05 15.29 -0.57
CA TYR A 111 1.97 14.31 -0.57
C TYR A 111 1.74 13.69 0.79
N ASP A 112 2.74 13.79 1.67
CA ASP A 112 2.72 13.26 3.01
C ASP A 112 3.34 14.26 4.02
N THR A 113 3.25 13.97 5.34
CA THR A 113 3.70 14.87 6.41
C THR A 113 4.55 14.20 7.48
N ALA A 114 4.60 12.86 7.53
CA ALA A 114 5.30 12.10 8.57
C ALA A 114 5.95 10.86 7.99
N LEU A 115 7.04 10.39 8.60
CA LEU A 115 7.62 9.06 8.34
C LEU A 115 6.96 8.07 9.29
N ASP A 116 5.90 7.41 8.82
CA ASP A 116 5.11 6.46 9.61
C ASP A 116 4.66 5.22 8.82
N ASP A 117 5.31 5.00 7.65
CA ASP A 117 5.06 3.94 6.69
C ASP A 117 3.71 4.08 5.94
N PHE A 118 3.01 5.22 6.02
CA PHE A 118 1.69 5.40 5.42
C PHE A 118 1.49 6.78 4.82
N VAL A 119 0.83 6.83 3.67
CA VAL A 119 0.37 8.07 3.04
C VAL A 119 -1.14 8.01 2.81
N LEU A 120 -1.85 9.14 2.98
CA LEU A 120 -3.27 9.22 2.61
C LEU A 120 -3.44 8.90 1.13
N THR A 121 -4.17 7.84 0.80
CA THR A 121 -4.43 7.40 -0.59
C THR A 121 -5.05 8.52 -1.42
N ALA A 122 -5.92 9.34 -0.82
CA ALA A 122 -6.51 10.50 -1.49
C ALA A 122 -5.49 11.58 -1.89
N SER A 123 -4.33 11.65 -1.22
CA SER A 123 -3.26 12.61 -1.57
C SER A 123 -2.49 12.18 -2.83
N ILE A 124 -2.46 10.89 -3.15
CA ILE A 124 -1.61 10.31 -4.20
C ILE A 124 -2.41 9.77 -5.41
N SER A 125 -3.65 9.35 -5.22
CA SER A 125 -4.46 8.70 -6.29
C SER A 125 -4.69 9.59 -7.52
N GLY A 126 -4.68 10.92 -7.35
CA GLY A 126 -4.81 11.89 -8.43
C GLY A 126 -3.49 12.34 -9.07
N VAL A 127 -2.35 11.85 -8.59
CA VAL A 127 -1.02 12.24 -9.10
C VAL A 127 -0.80 11.64 -10.47
N THR A 128 -0.54 12.49 -11.47
CA THR A 128 -0.31 12.05 -12.86
C THR A 128 1.17 11.93 -13.22
N SER A 129 2.05 12.59 -12.47
CA SER A 129 3.50 12.55 -12.71
C SER A 129 4.24 12.47 -11.37
N LEU A 130 5.06 11.42 -11.23
CA LEU A 130 5.87 11.19 -10.04
C LEU A 130 7.34 11.11 -10.43
N ASN A 131 8.17 11.93 -9.77
CA ASN A 131 9.60 11.89 -9.92
C ASN A 131 10.27 11.62 -8.57
N VAL A 132 10.74 10.39 -8.42
CA VAL A 132 11.48 9.89 -7.25
C VAL A 132 12.87 9.38 -7.66
N ALA A 133 13.45 9.97 -8.71
CA ALA A 133 14.78 9.62 -9.18
C ALA A 133 15.86 10.00 -8.15
N SER A 134 16.91 9.18 -8.06
CA SER A 134 18.10 9.43 -7.22
C SER A 134 17.80 9.64 -5.74
N LYS A 135 16.89 8.84 -5.20
CA LYS A 135 16.47 8.90 -3.80
C LYS A 135 16.97 7.72 -2.96
N SER A 136 17.74 6.79 -3.53
CA SER A 136 18.22 5.57 -2.87
C SER A 136 17.08 4.62 -2.44
N ILE A 137 15.96 4.65 -3.14
CA ILE A 137 14.79 3.82 -2.88
C ILE A 137 15.07 2.38 -3.27
N SER A 138 14.72 1.44 -2.42
CA SER A 138 14.85 -0.01 -2.64
C SER A 138 13.53 -0.71 -2.90
N ASP A 139 12.41 -0.10 -2.48
CA ASP A 139 11.07 -0.64 -2.62
C ASP A 139 10.07 0.48 -2.95
N LEU A 140 9.27 0.28 -4.00
CA LEU A 140 8.20 1.19 -4.41
C LEU A 140 6.81 0.66 -4.04
N THR A 141 6.69 -0.24 -3.05
CA THR A 141 5.39 -0.63 -2.50
C THR A 141 4.58 0.61 -2.14
N GLY A 142 3.32 0.65 -2.57
CA GLY A 142 2.44 1.82 -2.51
C GLY A 142 2.27 2.53 -3.87
N ILE A 143 3.14 2.25 -4.85
CA ILE A 143 3.00 2.82 -6.20
C ILE A 143 1.71 2.40 -6.89
N GLU A 144 1.15 1.26 -6.53
CA GLU A 144 -0.10 0.71 -7.06
C GLU A 144 -1.30 1.65 -6.86
N ASP A 145 -1.28 2.48 -5.81
CA ASP A 145 -2.35 3.40 -5.47
C ASP A 145 -2.24 4.77 -6.17
N PHE A 146 -1.16 5.00 -6.92
CA PHE A 146 -1.06 6.13 -7.85
C PHE A 146 -1.86 5.85 -9.13
N THR A 147 -3.17 5.71 -9.01
CA THR A 147 -4.04 5.18 -10.07
C THR A 147 -4.17 6.09 -11.29
N ALA A 148 -3.87 7.39 -11.15
CA ALA A 148 -3.86 8.35 -12.26
C ALA A 148 -2.49 8.54 -12.92
N LEU A 149 -1.46 7.74 -12.52
CA LEU A 149 -0.08 7.96 -12.93
C LEU A 149 0.11 7.71 -14.43
N THR A 150 0.60 8.73 -15.13
CA THR A 150 0.95 8.66 -16.56
C THR A 150 2.46 8.76 -16.80
N THR A 151 3.20 9.29 -15.82
CA THR A 151 4.66 9.48 -15.91
C THR A 151 5.32 9.07 -14.60
N LEU A 152 6.25 8.11 -14.67
CA LEU A 152 7.06 7.67 -13.52
C LEU A 152 8.56 7.78 -13.85
N HIS A 153 9.28 8.54 -13.03
CA HIS A 153 10.73 8.58 -13.00
C HIS A 153 11.22 7.99 -11.66
N CYS A 154 11.71 6.75 -11.71
CA CYS A 154 12.32 6.04 -10.57
C CYS A 154 13.77 5.61 -10.87
N ASN A 155 14.40 6.28 -11.82
CA ASN A 155 15.78 5.99 -12.22
C ASN A 155 16.81 6.37 -11.13
N TYR A 156 18.01 5.76 -11.19
CA TYR A 156 19.10 5.96 -10.22
C TYR A 156 18.68 5.64 -8.77
N ASN A 157 18.06 4.47 -8.58
CA ASN A 157 17.65 3.95 -7.29
C ASN A 157 18.27 2.56 -7.04
N GLN A 158 17.77 1.81 -6.07
CA GLN A 158 18.28 0.49 -5.68
C GLN A 158 17.21 -0.60 -5.86
N LEU A 159 16.27 -0.39 -6.80
CA LEU A 159 15.15 -1.30 -7.01
C LEU A 159 15.64 -2.65 -7.55
N THR A 160 15.27 -3.73 -6.90
CA THR A 160 15.48 -5.10 -7.39
C THR A 160 14.22 -5.68 -8.05
N THR A 161 13.06 -5.12 -7.73
CA THR A 161 11.75 -5.42 -8.29
C THR A 161 11.00 -4.11 -8.57
N LEU A 162 10.07 -4.14 -9.52
CA LEU A 162 9.16 -3.03 -9.81
C LEU A 162 7.86 -3.61 -10.34
N ASP A 163 6.77 -3.41 -9.59
CA ASP A 163 5.42 -3.75 -10.02
C ASP A 163 4.65 -2.46 -10.37
N VAL A 164 4.32 -2.31 -11.65
CA VAL A 164 3.53 -1.19 -12.19
C VAL A 164 2.22 -1.69 -12.82
N SER A 165 1.82 -2.93 -12.52
CA SER A 165 0.64 -3.56 -13.13
C SER A 165 -0.66 -2.81 -12.87
N SER A 166 -0.78 -2.12 -11.73
CA SER A 166 -1.94 -1.27 -11.38
C SER A 166 -1.90 0.12 -12.06
N ASN A 167 -0.73 0.58 -12.51
CA ASN A 167 -0.56 1.89 -13.13
C ASN A 167 -0.83 1.82 -14.65
N THR A 168 -2.00 1.37 -15.04
CA THR A 168 -2.34 1.05 -16.44
C THR A 168 -2.39 2.27 -17.38
N ALA A 169 -2.42 3.49 -16.82
CA ALA A 169 -2.38 4.75 -17.56
C ALA A 169 -0.95 5.23 -17.87
N LEU A 170 0.11 4.50 -17.43
CA LEU A 170 1.51 4.89 -17.68
C LEU A 170 1.78 5.01 -19.17
N ALA A 171 2.22 6.21 -19.58
CA ALA A 171 2.71 6.52 -20.91
C ALA A 171 4.25 6.67 -20.96
N TYR A 172 4.86 7.06 -19.83
CA TYR A 172 6.30 7.28 -19.71
C TYR A 172 6.83 6.61 -18.45
N LEU A 173 7.71 5.60 -18.62
CA LEU A 173 8.40 4.93 -17.54
C LEU A 173 9.90 5.04 -17.71
N ASN A 174 10.58 5.63 -16.72
CA ASN A 174 12.02 5.61 -16.61
C ASN A 174 12.43 4.90 -15.31
N CYS A 175 12.85 3.65 -15.44
CA CYS A 175 13.37 2.82 -14.35
C CYS A 175 14.86 2.48 -14.55
N SER A 176 15.59 3.29 -15.35
CA SER A 176 16.99 3.07 -15.64
C SER A 176 17.90 3.16 -14.41
N SER A 177 19.06 2.52 -14.48
CA SER A 177 20.06 2.55 -13.39
C SER A 177 19.48 2.08 -12.06
N ASN A 178 18.99 0.85 -12.05
CA ASN A 178 18.52 0.09 -10.91
C ASN A 178 19.17 -1.32 -10.94
N GLN A 179 18.61 -2.28 -10.23
CA GLN A 179 19.09 -3.66 -10.13
C GLN A 179 17.96 -4.65 -10.52
N LEU A 180 17.09 -4.26 -11.45
CA LEU A 180 15.93 -5.07 -11.85
C LEU A 180 16.42 -6.31 -12.63
N SER A 181 16.07 -7.50 -12.14
CA SER A 181 16.34 -8.76 -12.83
C SER A 181 15.22 -9.18 -13.79
N SER A 182 14.04 -8.63 -13.61
CA SER A 182 12.86 -8.77 -14.47
C SER A 182 12.02 -7.50 -14.45
N LEU A 183 11.24 -7.28 -15.50
CA LEU A 183 10.28 -6.18 -15.60
C LEU A 183 9.09 -6.65 -16.42
N ASP A 184 7.90 -6.65 -15.79
CA ASP A 184 6.64 -6.92 -16.47
C ASP A 184 5.90 -5.61 -16.73
N VAL A 185 5.68 -5.30 -18.00
CA VAL A 185 4.95 -4.10 -18.48
C VAL A 185 3.73 -4.48 -19.32
N SER A 186 3.31 -5.74 -19.28
CA SER A 186 2.21 -6.26 -20.09
C SER A 186 0.87 -5.57 -19.83
N SER A 187 0.66 -5.04 -18.60
CA SER A 187 -0.53 -4.27 -18.23
C SER A 187 -0.46 -2.80 -18.65
N ASN A 188 0.72 -2.28 -18.99
CA ASN A 188 0.94 -0.85 -19.27
C ASN A 188 0.84 -0.54 -20.77
N THR A 189 -0.26 -0.98 -21.40
CA THR A 189 -0.45 -0.90 -22.87
C THR A 189 -0.50 0.53 -23.43
N ALA A 190 -0.58 1.55 -22.55
CA ALA A 190 -0.50 2.97 -22.91
C ALA A 190 0.96 3.49 -23.01
N LEU A 191 1.99 2.67 -22.71
CA LEU A 191 3.39 3.10 -22.77
C LEU A 191 3.80 3.53 -24.18
N ILE A 192 4.32 4.75 -24.26
CA ILE A 192 4.92 5.37 -25.45
C ILE A 192 6.44 5.39 -25.31
N ASN A 193 6.94 5.55 -24.07
CA ASN A 193 8.37 5.65 -23.79
C ASN A 193 8.73 4.76 -22.60
N LEU A 194 9.66 3.82 -22.84
CA LEU A 194 10.23 2.94 -21.81
C LEU A 194 11.75 3.07 -21.81
N ASN A 195 12.29 3.52 -20.68
CA ASN A 195 13.73 3.51 -20.44
C ASN A 195 14.05 2.58 -19.26
N ALA A 196 14.58 1.40 -19.56
CA ALA A 196 14.99 0.36 -18.61
C ALA A 196 16.49 0.05 -18.72
N ASN A 197 17.32 0.98 -19.26
CA ASN A 197 18.75 0.75 -19.40
C ASN A 197 19.48 0.66 -18.06
N TYR A 198 20.68 0.07 -18.05
CA TYR A 198 21.49 -0.13 -16.85
C TYR A 198 20.71 -0.84 -15.73
N ASN A 199 20.26 -2.08 -16.01
CA ASN A 199 19.64 -3.01 -15.09
C ASN A 199 20.25 -4.42 -15.28
N ASP A 200 19.68 -5.43 -14.63
CA ASP A 200 20.12 -6.84 -14.72
C ASP A 200 19.10 -7.72 -15.48
N LEU A 201 18.30 -7.13 -16.38
CA LEU A 201 17.26 -7.83 -17.10
C LEU A 201 17.84 -8.92 -18.00
N THR A 202 17.31 -10.15 -17.92
CA THR A 202 17.70 -11.29 -18.77
C THR A 202 16.77 -11.50 -19.95
N SER A 203 15.55 -11.00 -19.86
CA SER A 203 14.53 -10.95 -20.92
C SER A 203 13.67 -9.70 -20.75
N LEU A 204 13.07 -9.24 -21.82
CA LEU A 204 12.06 -8.19 -21.81
C LEU A 204 11.05 -8.46 -22.91
N ASP A 205 9.78 -8.48 -22.55
CA ASP A 205 8.65 -8.61 -23.49
C ASP A 205 7.90 -7.27 -23.54
N VAL A 206 7.88 -6.63 -24.70
CA VAL A 206 7.14 -5.39 -24.99
C VAL A 206 6.11 -5.59 -26.10
N SER A 207 5.82 -6.84 -26.47
CA SER A 207 4.90 -7.18 -27.57
C SER A 207 3.47 -6.67 -27.37
N ALA A 208 3.05 -6.48 -26.10
CA ALA A 208 1.75 -5.87 -25.74
C ALA A 208 1.72 -4.36 -25.93
N LEU A 209 2.88 -3.68 -26.05
CA LEU A 209 3.02 -2.22 -26.04
C LEU A 209 2.87 -1.63 -27.44
N THR A 210 1.73 -1.74 -28.05
CA THR A 210 1.51 -1.34 -29.46
C THR A 210 1.65 0.16 -29.73
N ALA A 211 1.70 1.00 -28.67
CA ALA A 211 1.91 2.45 -28.76
C ALA A 211 3.38 2.85 -28.51
N LEU A 212 4.29 1.88 -28.27
CA LEU A 212 5.67 2.16 -27.90
C LEU A 212 6.43 2.80 -29.06
N ASP A 213 6.93 4.02 -28.85
CA ASP A 213 7.73 4.80 -29.82
C ASP A 213 9.21 4.83 -29.44
N TYR A 214 9.51 4.76 -28.16
CA TYR A 214 10.88 4.75 -27.66
C TYR A 214 11.11 3.63 -26.66
N LEU A 215 12.10 2.79 -26.94
CA LEU A 215 12.59 1.76 -26.03
C LEU A 215 14.11 1.93 -25.86
N ASN A 216 14.57 2.04 -24.62
CA ASN A 216 15.98 1.90 -24.28
C ASN A 216 16.14 0.81 -23.21
N CYS A 217 16.72 -0.29 -23.59
CA CYS A 217 17.09 -1.41 -22.73
C CYS A 217 18.60 -1.74 -22.78
N ASP A 218 19.42 -0.76 -23.16
CA ASP A 218 20.88 -0.92 -23.21
C ASP A 218 21.47 -1.29 -21.86
N SER A 219 22.65 -1.89 -21.86
CA SER A 219 23.38 -2.23 -20.63
C SER A 219 22.55 -3.09 -19.66
N ASN A 220 21.99 -4.17 -20.18
CA ASN A 220 21.32 -5.26 -19.50
C ASN A 220 22.00 -6.59 -19.83
N GLN A 221 21.42 -7.71 -19.43
CA GLN A 221 21.88 -9.07 -19.68
C GLN A 221 20.93 -9.83 -20.62
N LEU A 222 20.24 -9.13 -21.53
CA LEU A 222 19.17 -9.70 -22.35
C LEU A 222 19.68 -10.82 -23.25
N THR A 223 19.00 -11.95 -23.17
CA THR A 223 19.12 -13.09 -24.09
C THR A 223 17.92 -13.19 -25.03
N SER A 224 16.81 -12.53 -24.70
CA SER A 224 15.62 -12.39 -25.57
C SER A 224 14.99 -11.00 -25.39
N LEU A 225 14.43 -10.50 -26.48
CA LEU A 225 13.66 -9.27 -26.54
C LEU A 225 12.49 -9.51 -27.50
N ASP A 226 11.27 -9.51 -26.98
CA ASP A 226 10.05 -9.67 -27.75
C ASP A 226 9.43 -8.27 -28.01
N VAL A 227 9.19 -7.92 -29.29
CA VAL A 227 8.74 -6.61 -29.75
C VAL A 227 7.52 -6.70 -30.65
#